data_c61e2d0d8298f49d789d3cca48446e1a
#
_entry.id   c61e2d0d8298f49d789d3cca48446e1a
#
_cell.length_a   1.000
_cell.length_b   1.000
_cell.length_c   1.000
_cell.angle_alpha   90.00
_cell.angle_beta   90.00
_cell.angle_gamma   90.00
#
_symmetry.space_group_name_H-M   'P 1'
#
loop_
_entity.id
_entity.type
_entity.pdbx_description
1 polymer ?
#
loop_
_entity_poly.entity_id
_entity_poly.type
_entity_poly.pdbx_seq_one_letter_code
_entity_poly.pdbx_strand_id
1 'polypeptide(L)'
;MSRPIKWRKICCMPLNKTFAPSGSKPQGKITMTIDEYETIRLMDLENCTQETCAMAMNVARTTVQKIYEEARYKLADALINGKELSIEGGEFRLCDGHNQNCVRAVSYTHLRAHET
;
A
#
# COMPACT_ATOMS: atom_id res chain seq x y z
N MET A 1 8.23 -6.81 -29.30
CA MET A 1 7.17 -5.90 -29.09
C MET A 1 6.82 -5.77 -27.64
N SER A 2 6.76 -4.63 -27.22
CA SER A 2 6.56 -4.43 -25.82
C SER A 2 5.15 -4.01 -25.53
N ARG A 3 4.72 -4.40 -24.40
CA ARG A 3 3.44 -4.05 -23.88
C ARG A 3 3.59 -2.78 -23.05
N PRO A 4 2.63 -1.85 -23.13
CA PRO A 4 2.73 -0.64 -22.31
C PRO A 4 2.77 -1.02 -20.83
N ILE A 5 3.55 -0.29 -20.09
CA ILE A 5 3.61 -0.50 -18.66
C ILE A 5 2.30 -0.02 -18.05
N LYS A 6 1.69 -0.88 -17.26
CA LYS A 6 0.46 -0.53 -16.60
C LYS A 6 0.77 -0.05 -15.19
N TRP A 7 0.72 1.24 -15.01
CA TRP A 7 1.04 1.83 -13.71
C TRP A 7 -0.12 1.64 -12.75
N ARG A 8 0.23 1.22 -11.55
CA ARG A 8 -0.76 1.03 -10.50
C ARG A 8 -1.09 2.37 -9.88
N LYS A 9 -2.36 2.60 -9.66
CA LYS A 9 -2.82 3.89 -9.17
C LYS A 9 -2.75 3.97 -7.66
N ILE A 10 -2.17 5.03 -7.15
CA ILE A 10 -1.98 5.27 -5.73
C ILE A 10 -2.61 6.59 -5.36
N CYS A 11 -3.33 6.65 -4.25
CA CYS A 11 -3.97 7.89 -3.84
C CYS A 11 -2.98 8.94 -3.39
N CYS A 12 -2.09 8.57 -2.50
CA CYS A 12 -1.09 9.48 -1.95
C CYS A 12 0.15 8.71 -1.58
N MET A 13 1.26 9.42 -1.55
CA MET A 13 2.49 8.83 -1.06
C MET A 13 2.42 8.64 0.46
N PRO A 14 3.09 7.62 0.98
CA PRO A 14 3.12 7.43 2.43
C PRO A 14 3.80 8.60 3.12
N LEU A 15 3.25 9.00 4.26
CA LEU A 15 3.86 10.03 5.07
C LEU A 15 5.04 9.47 5.84
N ASN A 16 4.93 8.24 6.28
CA ASN A 16 5.98 7.57 7.02
C ASN A 16 6.55 6.47 6.17
N LYS A 17 7.82 6.56 5.85
CA LYS A 17 8.44 5.64 4.91
C LYS A 17 9.36 4.64 5.55
N THR A 18 9.66 4.80 6.84
CA THR A 18 10.56 3.89 7.51
C THR A 18 10.00 3.49 8.86
N PHE A 19 10.00 2.19 9.12
CA PHE A 19 9.57 1.64 10.41
C PHE A 19 10.65 0.69 10.90
N ALA A 20 11.01 0.82 12.15
CA ALA A 20 12.07 0.00 12.70
C ALA A 20 11.82 -0.26 14.17
N PRO A 21 12.39 -1.34 14.72
CA PRO A 21 12.29 -1.58 16.15
C PRO A 21 12.93 -0.45 16.92
N SER A 22 12.28 0.00 17.98
CA SER A 22 12.83 1.09 18.79
C SER A 22 13.68 0.58 19.94
N GLY A 23 13.45 -0.66 20.35
CA GLY A 23 14.15 -1.20 21.51
C GLY A 23 15.41 -1.96 21.18
N SER A 24 15.73 -2.12 19.93
CA SER A 24 16.90 -2.89 19.54
C SER A 24 17.33 -2.47 18.14
N LYS A 25 18.52 -2.94 17.77
CA LYS A 25 19.04 -2.68 16.44
C LYS A 25 18.28 -3.54 15.43
N PRO A 26 17.91 -2.97 14.26
CA PRO A 26 17.23 -3.78 13.28
C PRO A 26 18.07 -4.96 12.82
N GLN A 27 17.42 -6.10 12.60
CA GLN A 27 18.09 -7.32 12.17
C GLN A 27 18.16 -7.45 10.66
N GLY A 28 17.95 -6.37 9.95
CA GLY A 28 17.98 -6.36 8.51
C GLY A 28 17.05 -5.32 7.99
N LYS A 29 16.92 -5.25 6.67
CA LYS A 29 16.08 -4.26 6.02
C LYS A 29 15.23 -4.93 4.97
N ILE A 30 13.96 -4.56 4.93
CA ILE A 30 13.01 -5.03 3.92
C ILE A 30 12.49 -3.82 3.19
N THR A 31 12.44 -3.90 1.87
CA THR A 31 11.88 -2.83 1.07
C THR A 31 10.48 -3.22 0.62
N MET A 32 9.50 -2.41 0.99
CA MET A 32 8.12 -2.55 0.55
C MET A 32 7.87 -1.49 -0.50
N THR A 33 7.32 -1.90 -1.65
CA THR A 33 7.06 -0.93 -2.70
C THR A 33 5.81 -0.12 -2.37
N ILE A 34 5.67 1.01 -3.06
CA ILE A 34 4.55 1.92 -2.81
C ILE A 34 3.22 1.24 -3.15
N ASP A 35 3.19 0.45 -4.22
CA ASP A 35 1.97 -0.26 -4.57
C ASP A 35 1.63 -1.33 -3.54
N GLU A 36 2.63 -1.95 -2.93
CA GLU A 36 2.37 -2.89 -1.84
C GLU A 36 1.79 -2.18 -0.63
N TYR A 37 2.33 -1.02 -0.33
CA TYR A 37 1.81 -0.18 0.76
C TYR A 37 0.34 0.17 0.51
N GLU A 38 0.03 0.59 -0.72
CA GLU A 38 -1.34 0.97 -1.05
C GLU A 38 -2.29 -0.21 -0.94
N THR A 39 -1.84 -1.39 -1.35
CA THR A 39 -2.67 -2.57 -1.25
C THR A 39 -2.99 -2.89 0.20
N ILE A 40 -2.01 -2.78 1.07
CA ILE A 40 -2.24 -3.01 2.50
C ILE A 40 -3.22 -1.99 3.04
N ARG A 41 -3.07 -0.73 2.65
CA ARG A 41 -3.97 0.31 3.11
C ARG A 41 -5.41 0.01 2.69
N LEU A 42 -5.59 -0.33 1.43
CA LEU A 42 -6.94 -0.58 0.92
C LEU A 42 -7.55 -1.85 1.49
N MET A 43 -6.78 -2.92 1.53
CA MET A 43 -7.32 -4.22 1.92
C MET A 43 -7.46 -4.36 3.43
N ASP A 44 -6.44 -3.98 4.17
CA ASP A 44 -6.40 -4.26 5.60
C ASP A 44 -6.86 -3.10 6.47
N LEU A 45 -6.67 -1.87 6.03
CA LEU A 45 -7.11 -0.72 6.81
C LEU A 45 -8.50 -0.27 6.40
N GLU A 46 -8.75 -0.17 5.09
CA GLU A 46 -10.04 0.30 4.59
C GLU A 46 -11.03 -0.82 4.38
N ASN A 47 -10.59 -2.05 4.52
CA ASN A 47 -11.46 -3.23 4.38
C ASN A 47 -12.09 -3.35 2.99
N CYS A 48 -11.37 -2.94 1.97
CA CYS A 48 -11.84 -3.10 0.61
C CYS A 48 -11.77 -4.56 0.19
N THR A 49 -12.70 -4.95 -0.69
CA THR A 49 -12.61 -6.26 -1.30
C THR A 49 -11.50 -6.24 -2.34
N GLN A 50 -11.11 -7.43 -2.80
CA GLN A 50 -10.12 -7.51 -3.87
C GLN A 50 -10.59 -6.77 -5.11
N GLU A 51 -11.88 -6.85 -5.41
CA GLU A 51 -12.42 -6.18 -6.57
C GLU A 51 -12.35 -4.67 -6.44
N THR A 52 -12.75 -4.16 -5.28
CA THR A 52 -12.71 -2.72 -5.04
C THR A 52 -11.28 -2.21 -5.06
N CYS A 53 -10.37 -2.97 -4.47
CA CYS A 53 -8.96 -2.60 -4.46
C CYS A 53 -8.41 -2.59 -5.88
N ALA A 54 -8.77 -3.59 -6.69
CA ALA A 54 -8.31 -3.68 -8.06
C ALA A 54 -8.79 -2.48 -8.87
N MET A 55 -10.04 -2.07 -8.66
CA MET A 55 -10.58 -0.91 -9.34
C MET A 55 -9.86 0.36 -8.92
N ALA A 56 -9.63 0.51 -7.63
CA ALA A 56 -8.96 1.70 -7.12
C ALA A 56 -7.55 1.82 -7.66
N MET A 57 -6.85 0.71 -7.78
CA MET A 57 -5.46 0.71 -8.24
C MET A 57 -5.33 0.52 -9.75
N ASN A 58 -6.44 0.29 -10.42
CA ASN A 58 -6.48 0.10 -11.86
C ASN A 58 -5.62 -1.09 -12.31
N VAL A 59 -5.79 -2.21 -11.64
CA VAL A 59 -5.10 -3.45 -11.97
C VAL A 59 -6.09 -4.59 -11.92
N ALA A 60 -5.65 -5.76 -12.39
CA ALA A 60 -6.48 -6.96 -12.34
C ALA A 60 -6.58 -7.46 -10.91
N ARG A 61 -7.67 -8.17 -10.63
CA ARG A 61 -7.88 -8.72 -9.29
C ARG A 61 -6.78 -9.70 -8.90
N THR A 62 -6.32 -10.51 -9.85
CA THR A 62 -5.24 -11.45 -9.57
C THR A 62 -3.94 -10.73 -9.25
N THR A 63 -3.74 -9.55 -9.84
CA THR A 63 -2.57 -8.75 -9.53
C THR A 63 -2.64 -8.24 -8.10
N VAL A 64 -3.83 -7.80 -7.68
CA VAL A 64 -4.02 -7.37 -6.30
C VAL A 64 -3.66 -8.49 -5.34
N GLN A 65 -4.13 -9.69 -5.62
CA GLN A 65 -3.85 -10.81 -4.73
C GLN A 65 -2.36 -11.06 -4.59
N LYS A 66 -1.65 -11.00 -5.72
CA LYS A 66 -0.22 -11.23 -5.70
C LYS A 66 0.52 -10.15 -4.91
N ILE A 67 0.16 -8.89 -5.15
CA ILE A 67 0.78 -7.78 -4.45
C ILE A 67 0.48 -7.89 -2.96
N TYR A 68 -0.74 -8.23 -2.63
CA TYR A 68 -1.19 -8.34 -1.24
C TYR A 68 -0.43 -9.42 -0.49
N GLU A 69 -0.24 -10.57 -1.11
CA GLU A 69 0.49 -11.67 -0.47
C GLU A 69 1.93 -11.28 -0.19
N GLU A 70 2.57 -10.63 -1.15
CA GLU A 70 3.94 -10.16 -0.97
C GLU A 70 4.02 -9.11 0.12
N ALA A 71 3.09 -8.18 0.11
CA ALA A 71 3.09 -7.10 1.09
C ALA A 71 2.92 -7.65 2.51
N ARG A 72 2.00 -8.58 2.68
CA ARG A 72 1.74 -9.15 4.00
C ARG A 72 2.92 -9.97 4.49
N TYR A 73 3.58 -10.68 3.59
CA TYR A 73 4.76 -11.43 3.98
C TYR A 73 5.86 -10.49 4.48
N LYS A 74 6.05 -9.38 3.76
CA LYS A 74 7.08 -8.41 4.15
C LYS A 74 6.78 -7.81 5.52
N LEU A 75 5.51 -7.48 5.76
CA LEU A 75 5.11 -6.95 7.05
C LEU A 75 5.38 -7.96 8.16
N ALA A 76 5.01 -9.21 7.92
CA ALA A 76 5.22 -10.26 8.92
C ALA A 76 6.71 -10.46 9.19
N ASP A 77 7.52 -10.47 8.14
CA ASP A 77 8.94 -10.66 8.29
C ASP A 77 9.57 -9.52 9.09
N ALA A 78 9.17 -8.30 8.79
CA ALA A 78 9.69 -7.14 9.52
C ALA A 78 9.28 -7.20 10.99
N LEU A 79 8.02 -7.51 11.22
CA LEU A 79 7.48 -7.52 12.58
C LEU A 79 8.09 -8.65 13.43
N ILE A 80 8.07 -9.84 12.89
CA ILE A 80 8.51 -11.02 13.65
C ILE A 80 10.02 -11.03 13.85
N ASN A 81 10.76 -10.67 12.83
CA ASN A 81 12.21 -10.78 12.87
C ASN A 81 12.91 -9.45 13.18
N GLY A 82 12.16 -8.43 13.53
CA GLY A 82 12.74 -7.17 13.95
C GLY A 82 13.54 -6.47 12.88
N LYS A 83 13.04 -6.46 11.66
CA LYS A 83 13.74 -5.81 10.56
C LYS A 83 13.20 -4.42 10.31
N GLU A 84 14.03 -3.58 9.72
CA GLU A 84 13.58 -2.27 9.31
C GLU A 84 12.77 -2.37 8.03
N LEU A 85 11.62 -1.70 7.99
CA LEU A 85 10.77 -1.67 6.82
C LEU A 85 10.91 -0.33 6.14
N SER A 86 11.33 -0.34 4.87
CA SER A 86 11.50 0.87 4.10
C SER A 86 10.53 0.85 2.94
N ILE A 87 9.68 1.86 2.86
CA ILE A 87 8.62 1.93 1.84
C ILE A 87 9.06 2.85 0.73
N GLU A 88 9.39 2.28 -0.43
CA GLU A 88 9.92 3.06 -1.54
C GLU A 88 9.88 2.24 -2.81
N GLY A 89 9.84 2.92 -3.95
CA GLY A 89 9.95 2.28 -5.24
C GLY A 89 8.67 1.63 -5.70
N GLY A 90 8.77 0.85 -6.78
CA GLY A 90 7.63 0.17 -7.35
C GLY A 90 7.08 0.94 -8.54
N GLU A 91 6.13 0.29 -9.21
CA GLU A 91 5.48 0.87 -10.39
C GLU A 91 4.13 1.44 -9.99
N PHE A 92 4.03 2.76 -9.96
CA PHE A 92 2.79 3.38 -9.54
C PHE A 92 2.65 4.76 -10.17
N ARG A 93 1.41 5.27 -10.11
CA ARG A 93 1.08 6.61 -10.56
C ARG A 93 0.15 7.22 -9.53
N LEU A 94 0.42 8.44 -9.15
CA LEU A 94 -0.42 9.11 -8.18
C LEU A 94 -1.76 9.49 -8.78
N CYS A 95 -2.80 9.32 -7.99
CA CYS A 95 -4.14 9.76 -8.35
C CYS A 95 -4.19 11.28 -8.37
N ASP A 96 -5.00 11.82 -9.28
CA ASP A 96 -5.12 13.28 -9.37
C ASP A 96 -6.12 13.84 -8.36
N GLY A 97 -6.74 12.96 -7.59
CA GLY A 97 -7.67 13.40 -6.58
C GLY A 97 -9.10 13.60 -7.06
N HIS A 98 -9.33 13.41 -8.35
CA HIS A 98 -10.68 13.61 -8.91
C HIS A 98 -11.37 12.31 -9.23
N ASN A 99 -10.73 11.19 -8.98
CA ASN A 99 -11.27 9.90 -9.29
C ASN A 99 -12.32 9.51 -8.26
N GLN A 100 -13.48 9.12 -8.74
CA GLN A 100 -14.57 8.72 -7.85
C GLN A 100 -14.21 7.46 -7.06
N ASN A 101 -13.24 6.71 -7.54
CA ASN A 101 -12.79 5.51 -6.87
C ASN A 101 -11.67 5.78 -5.88
N CYS A 102 -11.41 7.04 -5.56
CA CYS A 102 -10.34 7.39 -4.64
C CYS A 102 -10.80 7.11 -3.22
N VAL A 103 -10.48 5.93 -2.75
CA VAL A 103 -10.91 5.47 -1.44
C VAL A 103 -10.31 6.33 -0.33
N ARG A 104 -9.11 6.84 -0.56
CA ARG A 104 -8.45 7.62 0.47
C ARG A 104 -9.20 8.89 0.81
N ALA A 105 -9.76 9.55 -0.20
CA ALA A 105 -10.51 10.79 0.05
C ALA A 105 -11.70 10.51 0.96
N VAL A 106 -12.41 9.42 0.69
CA VAL A 106 -13.56 9.04 1.51
C VAL A 106 -13.11 8.65 2.90
N SER A 107 -12.05 7.86 2.96
CA SER A 107 -11.53 7.38 4.23
C SER A 107 -11.04 8.53 5.09
N TYR A 108 -10.37 9.48 4.48
CA TYR A 108 -9.85 10.62 5.21
C TYR A 108 -10.97 11.42 5.85
N THR A 109 -12.03 11.66 5.07
CA THR A 109 -13.17 12.39 5.58
C THR A 109 -13.81 11.65 6.75
N HIS A 110 -13.91 10.34 6.63
CA HIS A 110 -14.49 9.53 7.68
C HIS A 110 -13.65 9.60 8.95
N LEU A 111 -12.36 9.52 8.80
CA LEU A 111 -11.47 9.55 9.95
C LEU A 111 -11.55 10.88 10.70
N ARG A 112 -11.64 11.97 9.96
CA ARG A 112 -11.73 13.28 10.60
C ARG A 112 -12.99 13.38 11.41
N ALA A 113 -14.10 12.91 10.86
CA ALA A 113 -15.36 12.92 11.61
C ALA A 113 -15.25 12.04 12.83
N HIS A 114 -14.54 10.96 12.71
CA HIS A 114 -14.42 10.00 13.77
C HIS A 114 -13.58 10.51 14.92
N GLU A 115 -12.63 11.35 14.65
CA GLU A 115 -11.72 11.85 15.66
C GLU A 115 -12.32 12.96 16.50
N THR A 116 -13.40 13.52 16.05
CA THR A 116 -14.06 14.53 16.86
C THR A 116 -14.93 13.89 17.92
#